data_e2eeea95128054b50a5447583d7e20a8
#
_entry.id   e2eeea95128054b50a5447583d7e20a8
#
_cell.length_a   1.000
_cell.length_b   1.000
_cell.length_c   1.000
_cell.angle_alpha   90.00
_cell.angle_beta   90.00
_cell.angle_gamma   90.00
#
_symmetry.space_group_name_H-M   'P 1'
#
loop_
_entity.id
_entity.type
_entity.pdbx_description
1 polymer ?
#
loop_
_entity_poly.entity_id
_entity_poly.type
_entity_poly.pdbx_seq_one_letter_code
_entity_poly.pdbx_strand_id
1 'polypeptide(L)'
;VGEAGRVVALEANFCRVQLDSPGPVGQDQLLCTARARLAKGGLAICVGDRVEVEEIDLALQRGVVVRCSPRRSLLSRPAVANVDRVVVVASLKDPDPDPLQITRFLVSAEQLALPVELVLSKADGLPESWLHTWCQRVERWGYTPLPVSTHTGTGLEALARRLAEPGIAVLCGPSGVGKSSLLNALVPGLALRVAPVSGRLRRGRHTTRHVELFPLPGAAGALLADTPGFNRPALPRSAAELVRCFPELRELASQPCRFADCRHNGEAGCVLGEDWPRHDLYRQCLLEVESMGGLLATGRSKETRLRRASRRRRDLHLQGSLSPPGLED
;
A
#
# COMPACT_ATOMS: atom_id res chain seq x y z
N VAL A 1 24.01 -25.23 -5.69
CA VAL A 1 23.56 -24.08 -6.51
C VAL A 1 22.23 -23.66 -5.92
N GLY A 2 22.12 -22.37 -5.57
CA GLY A 2 20.89 -21.85 -4.99
C GLY A 2 19.78 -21.75 -6.04
N GLU A 3 18.53 -21.99 -5.64
CA GLU A 3 17.36 -21.84 -6.49
C GLU A 3 16.68 -20.49 -6.25
N ALA A 4 16.24 -19.85 -7.33
CA ALA A 4 15.52 -18.59 -7.25
C ALA A 4 14.05 -18.81 -6.89
N GLY A 5 13.51 -17.88 -6.09
CA GLY A 5 12.12 -17.94 -5.69
C GLY A 5 11.60 -16.60 -5.20
N ARG A 6 10.33 -16.58 -4.80
CA ARG A 6 9.63 -15.42 -4.28
C ARG A 6 9.00 -15.74 -2.93
N VAL A 7 9.16 -14.83 -1.96
CA VAL A 7 8.48 -14.93 -0.67
C VAL A 7 6.99 -14.64 -0.87
N VAL A 8 6.14 -15.64 -0.61
CA VAL A 8 4.68 -15.53 -0.79
C VAL A 8 3.93 -15.31 0.53
N ALA A 9 4.51 -15.72 1.66
CA ALA A 9 3.94 -15.46 2.99
C ALA A 9 5.04 -15.40 4.05
N LEU A 10 4.73 -14.77 5.19
CA LEU A 10 5.57 -14.77 6.40
C LEU A 10 4.84 -15.50 7.52
N GLU A 11 5.53 -16.44 8.20
CA GLU A 11 5.00 -17.25 9.29
C GLU A 11 5.97 -17.21 10.48
N ALA A 12 5.65 -16.44 11.50
CA ALA A 12 6.49 -16.28 12.69
C ALA A 12 8.00 -16.11 12.36
N ASN A 13 8.80 -17.16 12.48
CA ASN A 13 10.25 -17.15 12.20
C ASN A 13 10.60 -17.72 10.82
N PHE A 14 9.61 -18.03 9.99
CA PHE A 14 9.76 -18.63 8.68
C PHE A 14 9.18 -17.75 7.58
N CYS A 15 9.62 -17.97 6.36
CA CYS A 15 8.97 -17.45 5.17
C CYS A 15 8.61 -18.59 4.22
N ARG A 16 7.42 -18.53 3.63
CA ARG A 16 7.03 -19.45 2.56
C ARG A 16 7.54 -18.88 1.25
N VAL A 17 8.32 -19.68 0.55
CA VAL A 17 8.95 -19.29 -0.72
C VAL A 17 8.37 -20.15 -1.83
N GLN A 18 7.84 -19.52 -2.86
CA GLN A 18 7.48 -20.14 -4.14
C GLN A 18 8.73 -20.15 -5.01
N LEU A 19 9.21 -21.35 -5.40
CA LEU A 19 10.32 -21.48 -6.35
C LEU A 19 9.88 -21.10 -7.77
N ASP A 20 10.81 -20.57 -8.56
CA ASP A 20 10.54 -20.22 -9.95
C ASP A 20 10.47 -21.47 -10.85
N SER A 21 11.26 -22.49 -10.53
CA SER A 21 11.25 -23.78 -11.20
C SER A 21 10.53 -24.79 -10.32
N PRO A 22 9.36 -25.29 -10.72
CA PRO A 22 8.67 -26.31 -9.96
C PRO A 22 9.53 -27.58 -9.92
N GLY A 23 9.70 -28.11 -8.71
CA GLY A 23 10.34 -29.42 -8.53
C GLY A 23 9.52 -30.54 -9.19
N PRO A 24 10.08 -31.74 -9.33
CA PRO A 24 9.33 -32.91 -9.79
C PRO A 24 8.13 -33.10 -8.84
N VAL A 25 6.90 -33.15 -9.37
CA VAL A 25 5.63 -33.35 -8.61
C VAL A 25 4.97 -32.07 -8.06
N GLY A 26 5.19 -30.86 -8.63
CA GLY A 26 4.44 -29.66 -8.22
C GLY A 26 4.73 -29.19 -6.78
N GLN A 27 5.83 -29.61 -6.19
CA GLN A 27 6.32 -29.17 -4.89
C GLN A 27 7.20 -27.93 -5.08
N ASP A 28 6.57 -26.81 -5.34
CA ASP A 28 7.23 -25.54 -5.66
C ASP A 28 7.22 -24.54 -4.49
N GLN A 29 6.58 -24.88 -3.36
CA GLN A 29 6.57 -24.07 -2.16
C GLN A 29 7.39 -24.70 -1.03
N LEU A 30 8.27 -23.90 -0.44
CA LEU A 30 9.14 -24.31 0.67
C LEU A 30 8.91 -23.41 1.88
N LEU A 31 8.94 -24.02 3.07
CA LEU A 31 9.02 -23.30 4.34
C LEU A 31 10.50 -23.06 4.67
N CYS A 32 10.93 -21.80 4.55
CA CYS A 32 12.33 -21.42 4.64
C CYS A 32 12.64 -20.64 5.93
N THR A 33 13.84 -20.87 6.48
CA THR A 33 14.48 -19.97 7.44
C THR A 33 15.37 -18.98 6.71
N ALA A 34 15.62 -17.81 7.30
CA ALA A 34 16.59 -16.85 6.78
C ALA A 34 17.97 -17.05 7.42
N ARG A 35 19.04 -17.02 6.62
CA ARG A 35 20.40 -17.03 7.16
C ARG A 35 20.64 -15.84 8.08
N ALA A 36 21.26 -16.07 9.24
CA ALA A 36 21.48 -15.04 10.27
C ALA A 36 22.19 -13.78 9.77
N ARG A 37 23.02 -13.89 8.73
CA ARG A 37 23.72 -12.75 8.11
C ARG A 37 22.77 -11.74 7.46
N LEU A 38 21.60 -12.18 6.93
CA LEU A 38 20.61 -11.27 6.33
C LEU A 38 19.98 -10.38 7.41
N ALA A 39 19.64 -10.97 8.57
CA ALA A 39 19.09 -10.22 9.71
C ALA A 39 20.14 -9.26 10.31
N LYS A 40 21.42 -9.69 10.43
CA LYS A 40 22.51 -8.83 10.90
C LYS A 40 22.79 -7.66 9.97
N GLY A 41 22.56 -7.81 8.65
CA GLY A 41 22.62 -6.73 7.66
C GLY A 41 21.47 -5.73 7.73
N GLY A 42 20.53 -5.87 8.69
CA GLY A 42 19.37 -4.99 8.85
C GLY A 42 18.26 -5.22 7.82
N LEU A 43 18.36 -6.27 7.00
CA LEU A 43 17.35 -6.61 6.00
C LEU A 43 16.27 -7.49 6.63
N ALA A 44 15.08 -6.92 6.86
CA ALA A 44 13.88 -7.71 7.15
C ALA A 44 13.30 -8.26 5.84
N ILE A 45 13.14 -9.59 5.74
CA ILE A 45 12.46 -10.23 4.61
C ILE A 45 11.00 -9.79 4.62
N CYS A 46 10.47 -9.46 3.43
CA CYS A 46 9.08 -9.09 3.20
C CYS A 46 8.42 -10.03 2.19
N VAL A 47 7.10 -10.12 2.25
CA VAL A 47 6.32 -10.73 1.18
C VAL A 47 6.61 -10.01 -0.14
N GLY A 48 6.77 -10.76 -1.22
CA GLY A 48 7.14 -10.24 -2.54
C GLY A 48 8.65 -10.16 -2.81
N ASP A 49 9.51 -10.38 -1.80
CA ASP A 49 10.98 -10.41 -2.02
C ASP A 49 11.37 -11.54 -2.98
N ARG A 50 12.32 -11.21 -3.88
CA ARG A 50 13.03 -12.19 -4.70
C ARG A 50 14.21 -12.71 -3.92
N VAL A 51 14.28 -14.01 -3.76
CA VAL A 51 15.26 -14.68 -2.89
C VAL A 51 15.96 -15.83 -3.60
N GLU A 52 17.13 -16.18 -3.08
CA GLU A 52 17.84 -17.40 -3.42
C GLU A 52 17.80 -18.34 -2.23
N VAL A 53 17.41 -19.61 -2.49
CA VAL A 53 17.22 -20.66 -1.50
C VAL A 53 18.27 -21.74 -1.71
N GLU A 54 18.96 -22.11 -0.66
CA GLU A 54 19.88 -23.25 -0.61
C GLU A 54 19.40 -24.28 0.43
N GLU A 55 20.12 -25.39 0.55
CA GLU A 55 19.83 -26.48 1.50
C GLU A 55 18.39 -26.96 1.36
N ILE A 56 17.97 -27.18 0.10
CA ILE A 56 16.59 -27.56 -0.23
C ILE A 56 16.37 -29.04 0.08
N ASP A 57 15.41 -29.30 0.95
CA ASP A 57 14.83 -30.62 1.22
C ASP A 57 13.41 -30.67 0.65
N LEU A 58 13.25 -31.26 -0.52
CA LEU A 58 11.95 -31.40 -1.19
C LEU A 58 11.00 -32.33 -0.45
N ALA A 59 11.52 -33.34 0.27
CA ALA A 59 10.68 -34.28 1.02
C ALA A 59 10.04 -33.61 2.25
N LEU A 60 10.78 -32.75 2.93
CA LEU A 60 10.30 -31.98 4.05
C LEU A 60 9.75 -30.60 3.65
N GLN A 61 9.82 -30.23 2.38
CA GLN A 61 9.45 -28.90 1.85
C GLN A 61 10.13 -27.75 2.62
N ARG A 62 11.44 -27.85 2.85
CA ARG A 62 12.24 -26.89 3.62
C ARG A 62 13.42 -26.37 2.81
N GLY A 63 13.88 -25.17 3.20
CA GLY A 63 15.07 -24.55 2.62
C GLY A 63 15.59 -23.40 3.48
N VAL A 64 16.70 -22.83 3.04
CA VAL A 64 17.33 -21.68 3.71
C VAL A 64 17.48 -20.52 2.72
N VAL A 65 16.87 -19.38 3.01
CA VAL A 65 17.09 -18.15 2.25
C VAL A 65 18.49 -17.62 2.55
N VAL A 66 19.33 -17.58 1.53
CA VAL A 66 20.74 -17.18 1.64
C VAL A 66 20.99 -15.78 1.09
N ARG A 67 20.15 -15.30 0.16
CA ARG A 67 20.24 -13.98 -0.45
C ARG A 67 18.87 -13.41 -0.74
N CYS A 68 18.74 -12.08 -0.63
CA CYS A 68 17.58 -11.32 -1.09
C CYS A 68 18.06 -10.34 -2.15
N SER A 69 17.37 -10.30 -3.29
CA SER A 69 17.64 -9.37 -4.37
C SER A 69 17.22 -7.94 -4.00
N PRO A 70 17.81 -6.90 -4.61
CA PRO A 70 17.35 -5.52 -4.44
C PRO A 70 15.86 -5.39 -4.80
N ARG A 71 15.11 -4.66 -3.98
CA ARG A 71 13.70 -4.37 -4.21
C ARG A 71 13.55 -3.26 -5.26
N ARG A 72 12.60 -3.42 -6.18
CA ARG A 72 12.21 -2.37 -7.15
C ARG A 72 11.23 -1.38 -6.51
N SER A 73 10.35 -1.89 -5.64
CA SER A 73 9.35 -1.12 -4.91
C SER A 73 9.12 -1.72 -3.53
N LEU A 74 8.64 -0.93 -2.59
CA LEU A 74 8.26 -1.37 -1.25
C LEU A 74 7.05 -0.60 -0.76
N LEU A 75 5.90 -1.28 -0.69
CA LEU A 75 4.77 -0.79 0.08
C LEU A 75 5.10 -0.99 1.57
N SER A 76 5.00 0.06 2.38
CA SER A 76 5.46 0.02 3.76
C SER A 76 4.40 -0.45 4.76
N ARG A 77 3.12 -0.31 4.42
CA ARG A 77 2.00 -0.68 5.30
C ARG A 77 0.80 -1.18 4.50
N PRO A 78 0.58 -2.49 4.46
CA PRO A 78 1.46 -3.56 4.95
C PRO A 78 2.73 -3.68 4.11
N ALA A 79 3.79 -4.29 4.68
CA ALA A 79 5.05 -4.44 3.97
C ALA A 79 4.93 -5.48 2.85
N VAL A 80 4.99 -5.01 1.60
CA VAL A 80 5.01 -5.83 0.38
C VAL A 80 6.07 -5.30 -0.56
N ALA A 81 7.03 -6.14 -0.92
CA ALA A 81 8.10 -5.78 -1.86
C ALA A 81 7.70 -6.09 -3.31
N ASN A 82 8.29 -5.35 -4.24
CA ASN A 82 8.18 -5.61 -5.67
C ASN A 82 6.73 -5.60 -6.20
N VAL A 83 5.90 -4.69 -5.66
CA VAL A 83 4.54 -4.45 -6.16
C VAL A 83 4.63 -3.84 -7.55
N ASP A 84 3.82 -4.34 -8.48
CA ASP A 84 3.80 -3.92 -9.88
C ASP A 84 2.55 -3.10 -10.21
N ARG A 85 1.43 -3.28 -9.49
CA ARG A 85 0.18 -2.53 -9.69
C ARG A 85 -0.67 -2.47 -8.43
N VAL A 86 -1.54 -1.48 -8.35
CA VAL A 86 -2.49 -1.29 -7.24
C VAL A 86 -3.92 -1.35 -7.77
N VAL A 87 -4.76 -2.15 -7.12
CA VAL A 87 -6.19 -2.26 -7.40
C VAL A 87 -6.95 -1.57 -6.29
N VAL A 88 -7.49 -0.39 -6.58
CA VAL A 88 -8.36 0.33 -5.65
C VAL A 88 -9.78 -0.19 -5.84
N VAL A 89 -10.36 -0.73 -4.78
CA VAL A 89 -11.73 -1.27 -4.78
C VAL A 89 -12.65 -0.31 -4.04
N ALA A 90 -13.66 0.19 -4.74
CA ALA A 90 -14.73 1.02 -4.21
C ALA A 90 -16.08 0.33 -4.42
N SER A 91 -16.93 0.28 -3.38
CA SER A 91 -18.28 -0.30 -3.53
C SER A 91 -19.26 0.72 -4.06
N LEU A 92 -20.22 0.26 -4.86
CA LEU A 92 -21.33 1.08 -5.36
C LEU A 92 -22.57 1.04 -4.45
N LYS A 93 -22.57 0.11 -3.47
CA LYS A 93 -23.60 -0.04 -2.41
C LYS A 93 -23.01 -0.78 -1.20
N ASP A 94 -23.54 -0.56 -0.02
CA ASP A 94 -23.21 -1.27 1.23
C ASP A 94 -21.72 -1.52 1.51
N PRO A 95 -20.90 -0.49 1.77
CA PRO A 95 -21.25 0.89 2.03
C PRO A 95 -21.45 1.70 0.76
N ASP A 96 -22.25 2.77 0.86
CA ASP A 96 -22.42 3.74 -0.22
C ASP A 96 -21.06 4.35 -0.61
N PRO A 97 -20.86 4.64 -1.89
CA PRO A 97 -19.60 5.20 -2.36
C PRO A 97 -19.41 6.63 -1.85
N ASP A 98 -18.32 6.86 -1.13
CA ASP A 98 -17.89 8.19 -0.68
C ASP A 98 -16.78 8.72 -1.60
N PRO A 99 -17.03 9.78 -2.39
CA PRO A 99 -16.07 10.35 -3.32
C PRO A 99 -14.75 10.80 -2.64
N LEU A 100 -14.82 11.35 -1.44
CA LEU A 100 -13.64 11.79 -0.71
C LEU A 100 -12.81 10.59 -0.23
N GLN A 101 -13.47 9.57 0.31
CA GLN A 101 -12.79 8.35 0.74
C GLN A 101 -12.12 7.65 -0.45
N ILE A 102 -12.82 7.52 -1.58
CA ILE A 102 -12.26 6.94 -2.81
C ILE A 102 -11.05 7.76 -3.27
N THR A 103 -11.16 9.10 -3.30
CA THR A 103 -10.05 9.99 -3.66
C THR A 103 -8.84 9.79 -2.77
N ARG A 104 -9.00 9.65 -1.45
CA ARG A 104 -7.88 9.37 -0.54
C ARG A 104 -7.18 8.04 -0.85
N PHE A 105 -7.92 6.99 -1.20
CA PHE A 105 -7.33 5.72 -1.61
C PHE A 105 -6.59 5.83 -2.94
N LEU A 106 -7.15 6.52 -3.91
CA LEU A 106 -6.51 6.80 -5.19
C LEU A 106 -5.22 7.61 -4.99
N VAL A 107 -5.26 8.70 -4.22
CA VAL A 107 -4.07 9.48 -3.86
C VAL A 107 -3.00 8.60 -3.20
N SER A 108 -3.39 7.73 -2.28
CA SER A 108 -2.46 6.80 -1.62
C SER A 108 -1.85 5.78 -2.58
N ALA A 109 -2.60 5.34 -3.59
CA ALA A 109 -2.12 4.44 -4.64
C ALA A 109 -1.18 5.16 -5.62
N GLU A 110 -1.55 6.34 -6.07
CA GLU A 110 -0.78 7.16 -7.03
C GLU A 110 0.59 7.59 -6.50
N GLN A 111 0.74 7.74 -5.17
CA GLN A 111 2.05 8.01 -4.54
C GLN A 111 3.10 6.92 -4.82
N LEU A 112 2.68 5.71 -5.15
CA LEU A 112 3.58 4.61 -5.45
C LEU A 112 4.17 4.70 -6.87
N ALA A 113 3.64 5.60 -7.71
CA ALA A 113 4.00 5.71 -9.12
C ALA A 113 3.89 4.39 -9.89
N LEU A 114 2.90 3.57 -9.53
CA LEU A 114 2.57 2.30 -10.16
C LEU A 114 1.23 2.42 -10.92
N PRO A 115 0.95 1.55 -11.90
CA PRO A 115 -0.36 1.45 -12.51
C PRO A 115 -1.46 1.26 -11.46
N VAL A 116 -2.52 2.07 -11.55
CA VAL A 116 -3.68 2.03 -10.65
C VAL A 116 -4.91 1.60 -11.42
N GLU A 117 -5.52 0.48 -11.01
CA GLU A 117 -6.81 0.01 -11.49
C GLU A 117 -7.91 0.41 -10.50
N LEU A 118 -9.02 0.96 -10.97
CA LEU A 118 -10.17 1.28 -10.14
C LEU A 118 -11.34 0.33 -10.44
N VAL A 119 -11.66 -0.49 -9.45
CA VAL A 119 -12.77 -1.46 -9.49
C VAL A 119 -13.97 -0.92 -8.73
N LEU A 120 -15.11 -0.84 -9.41
CA LEU A 120 -16.40 -0.49 -8.83
C LEU A 120 -17.14 -1.79 -8.47
N SER A 121 -17.02 -2.22 -7.22
CA SER A 121 -17.56 -3.49 -6.76
C SER A 121 -19.05 -3.41 -6.41
N LYS A 122 -19.70 -4.57 -6.27
CA LYS A 122 -21.13 -4.73 -5.95
C LYS A 122 -22.03 -4.04 -6.98
N ALA A 123 -21.67 -4.18 -8.25
CA ALA A 123 -22.38 -3.55 -9.37
C ALA A 123 -23.74 -4.20 -9.71
N ASP A 124 -24.09 -5.31 -9.03
CA ASP A 124 -25.35 -6.03 -9.22
C ASP A 124 -26.55 -5.30 -8.60
N GLY A 125 -27.72 -5.41 -9.25
CA GLY A 125 -29.00 -4.92 -8.72
C GLY A 125 -29.12 -3.41 -8.53
N LEU A 126 -28.23 -2.64 -9.17
CA LEU A 126 -28.25 -1.17 -9.15
C LEU A 126 -29.02 -0.62 -10.36
N PRO A 127 -29.68 0.56 -10.22
CA PRO A 127 -30.21 1.28 -11.37
C PRO A 127 -29.10 1.58 -12.38
N GLU A 128 -29.40 1.43 -13.67
CA GLU A 128 -28.44 1.70 -14.74
C GLU A 128 -27.94 3.16 -14.70
N SER A 129 -28.82 4.09 -14.38
CA SER A 129 -28.48 5.52 -14.21
C SER A 129 -27.43 5.75 -13.11
N TRP A 130 -27.51 4.99 -12.01
CA TRP A 130 -26.53 5.07 -10.91
C TRP A 130 -25.17 4.57 -11.35
N LEU A 131 -25.14 3.41 -12.00
CA LEU A 131 -23.91 2.82 -12.52
C LEU A 131 -23.26 3.75 -13.55
N HIS A 132 -24.04 4.26 -14.49
CA HIS A 132 -23.58 5.22 -15.49
C HIS A 132 -22.99 6.49 -14.87
N THR A 133 -23.67 7.07 -13.88
CA THR A 133 -23.20 8.27 -13.17
C THR A 133 -21.82 8.03 -12.51
N TRP A 134 -21.62 6.88 -11.88
CA TRP A 134 -20.34 6.57 -11.25
C TRP A 134 -19.24 6.25 -12.27
N CYS A 135 -19.56 5.57 -13.36
CA CYS A 135 -18.59 5.34 -14.45
C CYS A 135 -18.14 6.67 -15.05
N GLN A 136 -19.04 7.57 -15.42
CA GLN A 136 -18.71 8.90 -15.95
C GLN A 136 -17.87 9.74 -14.96
N ARG A 137 -18.21 9.67 -13.66
CA ARG A 137 -17.44 10.36 -12.63
C ARG A 137 -15.99 9.88 -12.58
N VAL A 138 -15.79 8.57 -12.58
CA VAL A 138 -14.48 7.94 -12.54
C VAL A 138 -13.66 8.22 -13.79
N GLU A 139 -14.30 8.22 -14.95
CA GLU A 139 -13.67 8.59 -16.24
C GLU A 139 -13.14 10.02 -16.22
N ARG A 140 -13.93 10.97 -15.68
CA ARG A 140 -13.48 12.36 -15.49
C ARG A 140 -12.32 12.49 -14.50
N TRP A 141 -12.12 11.49 -13.62
CA TRP A 141 -10.97 11.42 -12.72
C TRP A 141 -9.73 10.80 -13.37
N GLY A 142 -9.81 10.44 -14.66
CA GLY A 142 -8.71 9.87 -15.43
C GLY A 142 -8.52 8.36 -15.23
N TYR A 143 -9.55 7.65 -14.75
CA TYR A 143 -9.51 6.18 -14.58
C TYR A 143 -10.53 5.51 -15.51
N THR A 144 -10.18 4.34 -16.02
CA THR A 144 -11.13 3.50 -16.74
C THR A 144 -11.94 2.68 -15.75
N PRO A 145 -13.26 2.95 -15.57
CA PRO A 145 -14.08 2.22 -14.62
C PRO A 145 -14.18 0.74 -14.96
N LEU A 146 -14.18 -0.10 -13.93
CA LEU A 146 -14.43 -1.52 -14.07
C LEU A 146 -15.51 -1.95 -13.07
N PRO A 147 -16.79 -1.92 -13.46
CA PRO A 147 -17.87 -2.46 -12.64
C PRO A 147 -17.74 -3.98 -12.50
N VAL A 148 -17.81 -4.47 -11.26
CA VAL A 148 -17.66 -5.88 -10.93
C VAL A 148 -18.72 -6.32 -9.92
N SER A 149 -19.28 -7.49 -10.11
CA SER A 149 -20.09 -8.19 -9.13
C SER A 149 -19.56 -9.61 -8.89
N THR A 150 -19.18 -9.91 -7.67
CA THR A 150 -18.82 -11.27 -7.27
C THR A 150 -20.03 -12.18 -7.10
N HIS A 151 -21.24 -11.61 -7.04
CA HIS A 151 -22.48 -12.35 -6.93
C HIS A 151 -22.96 -12.89 -8.27
N THR A 152 -22.88 -12.06 -9.31
CA THR A 152 -23.32 -12.43 -10.69
C THR A 152 -22.18 -12.88 -11.59
N GLY A 153 -20.93 -12.65 -11.20
CA GLY A 153 -19.76 -12.89 -12.04
C GLY A 153 -19.45 -11.76 -13.02
N THR A 154 -20.30 -10.74 -13.10
CA THR A 154 -20.14 -9.62 -14.05
C THR A 154 -18.79 -8.93 -13.82
N GLY A 155 -18.03 -8.68 -14.89
CA GLY A 155 -16.76 -7.97 -14.87
C GLY A 155 -15.56 -8.75 -14.32
N LEU A 156 -15.74 -9.95 -13.74
CA LEU A 156 -14.64 -10.73 -13.15
C LEU A 156 -13.63 -11.17 -14.22
N GLU A 157 -14.09 -11.64 -15.37
CA GLU A 157 -13.20 -12.04 -16.46
C GLU A 157 -12.40 -10.85 -17.01
N ALA A 158 -13.04 -9.69 -17.16
CA ALA A 158 -12.36 -8.47 -17.59
C ALA A 158 -11.28 -8.04 -16.57
N LEU A 159 -11.58 -8.15 -15.29
CA LEU A 159 -10.61 -7.88 -14.23
C LEU A 159 -9.45 -8.90 -14.25
N ALA A 160 -9.77 -10.20 -14.38
CA ALA A 160 -8.74 -11.24 -14.47
C ALA A 160 -7.80 -10.98 -15.66
N ARG A 161 -8.32 -10.60 -16.83
CA ARG A 161 -7.50 -10.23 -18.00
C ARG A 161 -6.60 -9.03 -17.75
N ARG A 162 -7.10 -7.97 -17.08
CA ARG A 162 -6.27 -6.81 -16.71
C ARG A 162 -5.16 -7.16 -15.73
N LEU A 163 -5.38 -8.16 -14.88
CA LEU A 163 -4.43 -8.60 -13.86
C LEU A 163 -3.51 -9.74 -14.34
N ALA A 164 -3.68 -10.24 -15.57
CA ALA A 164 -2.97 -11.42 -16.08
C ALA A 164 -1.49 -11.19 -16.39
N GLU A 165 -1.04 -9.94 -16.52
CA GLU A 165 0.38 -9.67 -16.71
C GLU A 165 1.20 -10.08 -15.48
N PRO A 166 2.39 -10.71 -15.69
CA PRO A 166 3.26 -11.11 -14.59
C PRO A 166 3.58 -9.96 -13.63
N GLY A 167 3.48 -10.21 -12.34
CA GLY A 167 3.75 -9.22 -11.30
C GLY A 167 2.83 -9.34 -10.10
N ILE A 168 3.01 -8.48 -9.11
CA ILE A 168 2.22 -8.44 -7.89
C ILE A 168 1.19 -7.32 -7.97
N ALA A 169 -0.10 -7.68 -7.94
CA ALA A 169 -1.21 -6.75 -7.79
C ALA A 169 -1.68 -6.71 -6.33
N VAL A 170 -1.72 -5.52 -5.74
CA VAL A 170 -2.14 -5.30 -4.35
C VAL A 170 -3.54 -4.70 -4.34
N LEU A 171 -4.49 -5.32 -3.61
CA LEU A 171 -5.83 -4.79 -3.45
C LEU A 171 -5.89 -3.84 -2.25
N CYS A 172 -6.47 -2.66 -2.45
CA CYS A 172 -6.72 -1.68 -1.39
C CYS A 172 -8.14 -1.11 -1.48
N GLY A 173 -8.57 -0.45 -0.42
CA GLY A 173 -9.91 0.14 -0.35
C GLY A 173 -10.53 0.02 1.04
N PRO A 174 -11.65 0.70 1.30
CA PRO A 174 -12.34 0.69 2.59
C PRO A 174 -12.72 -0.70 3.07
N SER A 175 -13.03 -0.83 4.36
CA SER A 175 -13.59 -2.06 4.89
C SER A 175 -15.01 -2.28 4.32
N GLY A 176 -15.35 -3.54 4.04
CA GLY A 176 -16.68 -3.90 3.55
C GLY A 176 -16.93 -3.71 2.05
N VAL A 177 -15.97 -3.16 1.27
CA VAL A 177 -16.13 -2.99 -0.20
C VAL A 177 -16.01 -4.30 -1.00
N GLY A 178 -15.74 -5.43 -0.36
CA GLY A 178 -15.72 -6.74 -1.03
C GLY A 178 -14.35 -7.21 -1.54
N LYS A 179 -13.21 -6.68 -1.02
CA LYS A 179 -11.86 -7.12 -1.42
C LYS A 179 -11.65 -8.63 -1.26
N SER A 180 -11.97 -9.20 -0.09
CA SER A 180 -11.83 -10.65 0.16
C SER A 180 -12.79 -11.48 -0.70
N SER A 181 -14.01 -10.98 -0.96
CA SER A 181 -14.94 -11.63 -1.89
C SER A 181 -14.39 -11.64 -3.32
N LEU A 182 -13.75 -10.53 -3.72
CA LEU A 182 -13.13 -10.39 -5.05
C LEU A 182 -11.95 -11.37 -5.20
N LEU A 183 -11.08 -11.47 -4.18
CA LEU A 183 -9.98 -12.44 -4.16
C LEU A 183 -10.50 -13.87 -4.25
N ASN A 184 -11.52 -14.24 -3.45
CA ASN A 184 -12.13 -15.56 -3.49
C ASN A 184 -12.76 -15.88 -4.87
N ALA A 185 -13.29 -14.88 -5.56
CA ALA A 185 -13.86 -15.04 -6.89
C ALA A 185 -12.78 -15.20 -7.99
N LEU A 186 -11.66 -14.50 -7.85
CA LEU A 186 -10.55 -14.54 -8.81
C LEU A 186 -9.64 -15.77 -8.62
N VAL A 187 -9.56 -16.29 -7.39
CA VAL A 187 -8.69 -17.43 -7.04
C VAL A 187 -9.57 -18.56 -6.49
N PRO A 188 -10.03 -19.50 -7.33
CA PRO A 188 -10.84 -20.63 -6.89
C PRO A 188 -10.13 -21.47 -5.83
N GLY A 189 -10.86 -21.88 -4.79
CA GLY A 189 -10.31 -22.64 -3.66
C GLY A 189 -9.71 -21.76 -2.55
N LEU A 190 -9.60 -20.47 -2.75
CA LEU A 190 -9.24 -19.54 -1.68
C LEU A 190 -10.46 -19.34 -0.77
N ALA A 191 -10.33 -19.65 0.52
CA ALA A 191 -11.40 -19.56 1.50
C ALA A 191 -11.15 -18.43 2.50
N LEU A 192 -10.88 -17.22 2.00
CA LEU A 192 -10.77 -16.05 2.85
C LEU A 192 -12.11 -15.77 3.55
N ARG A 193 -12.07 -15.49 4.84
CA ARG A 193 -13.27 -15.15 5.60
C ARG A 193 -13.82 -13.80 5.15
N VAL A 194 -15.03 -13.80 4.62
CA VAL A 194 -15.79 -12.60 4.30
C VAL A 194 -16.60 -12.23 5.55
N ALA A 195 -16.26 -11.10 6.19
CA ALA A 195 -17.05 -10.59 7.29
C ALA A 195 -18.29 -9.84 6.73
N PRO A 196 -19.51 -10.09 7.24
CA PRO A 196 -20.66 -9.27 6.89
C PRO A 196 -20.43 -7.81 7.34
N VAL A 197 -20.97 -6.87 6.58
CA VAL A 197 -20.93 -5.44 6.89
C VAL A 197 -21.82 -5.21 8.12
N SER A 198 -21.26 -5.36 9.32
CA SER A 198 -21.97 -5.10 10.56
C SER A 198 -21.33 -3.93 11.30
N GLY A 199 -22.13 -2.90 11.58
CA GLY A 199 -21.72 -1.66 12.24
C GLY A 199 -21.30 -1.78 13.72
N ARG A 200 -20.86 -2.94 14.17
CA ARG A 200 -20.25 -3.15 15.48
C ARG A 200 -18.97 -3.93 15.32
N LEU A 201 -17.86 -3.27 15.61
CA LEU A 201 -16.56 -3.89 15.79
C LEU A 201 -16.65 -5.00 16.86
N ARG A 202 -16.99 -6.22 16.47
CA ARG A 202 -16.61 -7.40 17.25
C ARG A 202 -15.15 -7.68 16.90
N ARG A 203 -14.24 -7.33 17.81
CA ARG A 203 -12.85 -7.79 17.82
C ARG A 203 -12.84 -9.32 17.92
N GLY A 204 -12.99 -9.98 16.78
CA GLY A 204 -12.70 -11.40 16.64
C GLY A 204 -11.17 -11.57 16.66
N ARG A 205 -10.68 -12.44 17.51
CA ARG A 205 -9.27 -12.65 17.90
C ARG A 205 -8.38 -13.26 16.79
N HIS A 206 -8.83 -13.36 15.55
CA HIS A 206 -8.08 -13.90 14.41
C HIS A 206 -8.45 -13.17 13.11
N THR A 207 -8.17 -11.88 13.03
CA THR A 207 -8.00 -11.22 11.73
C THR A 207 -6.57 -11.51 11.28
N THR A 208 -6.41 -12.17 10.15
CA THR A 208 -5.15 -12.45 9.47
C THR A 208 -4.35 -11.14 9.38
N ARG A 209 -3.29 -11.01 10.19
CA ARG A 209 -2.39 -9.83 10.20
C ARG A 209 -1.28 -9.96 9.16
N HIS A 210 -1.28 -11.03 8.40
CA HIS A 210 -0.19 -11.40 7.49
C HIS A 210 -0.63 -11.22 6.05
N VAL A 211 0.23 -10.59 5.26
CA VAL A 211 0.10 -10.52 3.81
C VAL A 211 0.43 -11.88 3.23
N GLU A 212 -0.35 -12.29 2.24
CA GLU A 212 -0.08 -13.50 1.46
C GLU A 212 -0.32 -13.23 -0.02
N LEU A 213 0.52 -13.84 -0.88
CA LEU A 213 0.39 -13.76 -2.33
C LEU A 213 -0.25 -15.03 -2.87
N PHE A 214 -1.24 -14.84 -3.73
CA PHE A 214 -1.99 -15.91 -4.37
C PHE A 214 -1.77 -15.87 -5.88
N PRO A 215 -1.43 -16.98 -6.54
CA PRO A 215 -1.32 -17.02 -7.99
C PRO A 215 -2.69 -16.81 -8.64
N LEU A 216 -2.74 -15.97 -9.67
CA LEU A 216 -3.94 -15.81 -10.49
C LEU A 216 -4.04 -17.00 -11.45
N PRO A 217 -5.12 -17.80 -11.41
CA PRO A 217 -5.27 -18.96 -12.28
C PRO A 217 -5.26 -18.59 -13.76
N GLY A 218 -4.54 -19.38 -14.56
CA GLY A 218 -4.42 -19.13 -16.00
C GLY A 218 -3.50 -18.00 -16.42
N ALA A 219 -2.82 -17.33 -15.45
CA ALA A 219 -1.94 -16.19 -15.71
C ALA A 219 -0.56 -16.43 -15.05
N ALA A 220 0.36 -16.99 -15.80
CA ALA A 220 1.69 -17.34 -15.31
C ALA A 220 2.43 -16.13 -14.73
N GLY A 221 2.88 -16.24 -13.48
CA GLY A 221 3.63 -15.18 -12.80
C GLY A 221 2.80 -14.00 -12.28
N ALA A 222 1.49 -13.97 -12.51
CA ALA A 222 0.59 -12.99 -11.92
C ALA A 222 0.18 -13.40 -10.50
N LEU A 223 0.36 -12.50 -9.55
CA LEU A 223 0.11 -12.73 -8.12
C LEU A 223 -0.82 -11.65 -7.57
N LEU A 224 -1.78 -12.06 -6.75
CA LEU A 224 -2.67 -11.16 -6.02
C LEU A 224 -2.28 -11.14 -4.55
N ALA A 225 -2.13 -9.95 -3.97
CA ALA A 225 -1.84 -9.79 -2.55
C ALA A 225 -3.12 -9.50 -1.76
N ASP A 226 -3.45 -10.36 -0.78
CA ASP A 226 -4.34 -9.94 0.31
C ASP A 226 -3.55 -9.07 1.28
N THR A 227 -3.99 -7.83 1.44
CA THR A 227 -3.31 -6.84 2.27
C THR A 227 -4.22 -6.36 3.39
N PRO A 228 -4.42 -7.18 4.43
CA PRO A 228 -5.15 -6.76 5.61
C PRO A 228 -4.44 -5.54 6.23
N GLY A 229 -5.16 -4.42 6.33
CA GLY A 229 -4.59 -3.17 6.86
C GLY A 229 -4.29 -2.10 5.81
N PHE A 230 -4.33 -2.38 4.51
CA PHE A 230 -4.33 -1.33 3.47
C PHE A 230 -5.74 -0.74 3.30
N ASN A 231 -6.38 -0.49 4.44
CA ASN A 231 -7.70 0.12 4.57
C ASN A 231 -7.64 1.54 5.16
N ARG A 232 -6.43 2.08 5.34
CA ARG A 232 -6.18 3.46 5.79
C ARG A 232 -5.27 4.15 4.79
N PRO A 233 -5.81 4.99 3.91
CA PRO A 233 -5.01 5.71 2.93
C PRO A 233 -4.10 6.72 3.65
N ALA A 234 -2.87 6.86 3.17
CA ALA A 234 -1.94 7.87 3.60
C ALA A 234 -1.89 8.99 2.55
N LEU A 235 -2.01 10.23 2.99
CA LEU A 235 -1.82 11.39 2.12
C LEU A 235 -0.32 11.73 2.00
N PRO A 236 0.10 12.38 0.91
CA PRO A 236 1.47 12.85 0.73
C PRO A 236 1.81 13.96 1.74
N ARG A 237 3.08 14.37 1.75
CA ARG A 237 3.58 15.31 2.76
C ARG A 237 3.54 16.77 2.33
N SER A 238 3.28 17.03 1.05
CA SER A 238 3.29 18.37 0.48
C SER A 238 2.21 18.53 -0.59
N ALA A 239 1.80 19.78 -0.85
CA ALA A 239 0.88 20.13 -1.92
C ALA A 239 1.42 19.72 -3.30
N ALA A 240 2.73 19.88 -3.53
CA ALA A 240 3.38 19.51 -4.78
C ALA A 240 3.38 17.98 -5.03
N GLU A 241 3.45 17.17 -3.98
CA GLU A 241 3.26 15.72 -4.09
C GLU A 241 1.79 15.39 -4.29
N LEU A 242 0.87 16.10 -3.60
CA LEU A 242 -0.56 15.83 -3.67
C LEU A 242 -1.11 16.03 -5.08
N VAL A 243 -0.79 17.12 -5.76
CA VAL A 243 -1.30 17.41 -7.10
C VAL A 243 -0.90 16.36 -8.13
N ARG A 244 0.29 15.76 -7.99
CA ARG A 244 0.77 14.70 -8.88
C ARG A 244 -0.02 13.39 -8.74
N CYS A 245 -0.78 13.24 -7.66
CA CYS A 245 -1.64 12.08 -7.41
C CYS A 245 -3.03 12.20 -8.08
N PHE A 246 -3.24 13.20 -8.93
CA PHE A 246 -4.48 13.42 -9.68
C PHE A 246 -4.18 13.25 -11.18
N PRO A 247 -4.52 12.08 -11.79
CA PRO A 247 -4.21 11.80 -13.20
C PRO A 247 -4.73 12.86 -14.16
N GLU A 248 -5.92 13.41 -13.90
CA GLU A 248 -6.55 14.48 -14.70
C GLU A 248 -5.74 15.78 -14.74
N LEU A 249 -4.78 15.94 -13.84
CA LEU A 249 -3.94 17.14 -13.75
C LEU A 249 -2.50 16.94 -14.19
N ARG A 250 -2.09 15.71 -14.55
CA ARG A 250 -0.67 15.39 -14.81
C ARG A 250 -0.02 16.27 -15.86
N GLU A 251 -0.72 16.54 -16.97
CA GLU A 251 -0.23 17.41 -18.02
C GLU A 251 -0.11 18.86 -17.54
N LEU A 252 -1.15 19.37 -16.90
CA LEU A 252 -1.20 20.74 -16.39
C LEU A 252 -0.21 20.95 -15.23
N ALA A 253 -0.08 19.96 -14.34
CA ALA A 253 0.83 20.02 -13.20
C ALA A 253 2.32 20.02 -13.60
N SER A 254 2.65 19.70 -14.84
CA SER A 254 4.02 19.82 -15.39
C SER A 254 4.39 21.24 -15.75
N GLN A 255 3.41 22.15 -15.91
CA GLN A 255 3.61 23.56 -16.24
C GLN A 255 3.89 24.37 -14.96
N PRO A 256 4.80 25.35 -15.00
CA PRO A 256 5.09 26.19 -13.85
C PRO A 256 3.94 27.17 -13.57
N CYS A 257 3.53 27.27 -12.31
CA CYS A 257 2.67 28.34 -11.85
C CYS A 257 3.46 29.66 -11.78
N ARG A 258 2.73 30.80 -11.74
CA ARG A 258 3.34 32.13 -11.59
C ARG A 258 4.20 32.22 -10.30
N PHE A 259 3.79 31.56 -9.24
CA PHE A 259 4.47 31.55 -7.95
C PHE A 259 4.97 30.14 -7.61
N ALA A 260 6.19 30.04 -7.12
CA ALA A 260 6.83 28.77 -6.80
C ALA A 260 6.24 28.07 -5.57
N ASP A 261 5.55 28.81 -4.70
CA ASP A 261 4.87 28.33 -3.50
C ASP A 261 3.37 28.05 -3.72
N CYS A 262 2.91 28.04 -4.96
CA CYS A 262 1.53 27.74 -5.34
C CYS A 262 1.11 26.38 -4.79
N ARG A 263 -0.02 26.35 -4.11
CA ARG A 263 -0.60 25.13 -3.54
C ARG A 263 -1.70 24.53 -4.42
N HIS A 264 -1.96 25.16 -5.57
CA HIS A 264 -2.99 24.75 -6.53
C HIS A 264 -4.42 24.78 -5.95
N ASN A 265 -4.69 25.80 -5.12
CA ASN A 265 -5.96 25.99 -4.44
C ASN A 265 -6.68 27.28 -4.90
N GLY A 266 -6.63 27.55 -6.22
CA GLY A 266 -7.24 28.73 -6.81
C GLY A 266 -6.44 30.02 -6.67
N GLU A 267 -5.15 29.96 -6.35
CA GLU A 267 -4.30 31.16 -6.28
C GLU A 267 -4.20 31.84 -7.64
N ALA A 268 -4.15 33.16 -7.63
CA ALA A 268 -3.98 33.97 -8.86
C ALA A 268 -2.70 33.61 -9.58
N GLY A 269 -2.81 33.18 -10.85
CA GLY A 269 -1.68 32.69 -11.66
C GLY A 269 -1.35 31.22 -11.45
N CYS A 270 -2.25 30.46 -10.80
CA CYS A 270 -2.21 29.01 -10.80
C CYS A 270 -2.61 28.45 -12.18
N VAL A 271 -1.81 27.53 -12.74
CA VAL A 271 -2.09 26.92 -14.05
C VAL A 271 -3.28 25.96 -14.01
N LEU A 272 -3.64 25.41 -12.84
CA LEU A 272 -4.73 24.45 -12.69
C LEU A 272 -6.10 25.14 -12.58
N GLY A 273 -6.16 26.37 -12.06
CA GLY A 273 -7.43 27.04 -11.74
C GLY A 273 -8.26 26.25 -10.70
N GLU A 274 -9.57 26.42 -10.77
CA GLU A 274 -10.54 25.76 -9.86
C GLU A 274 -11.54 24.86 -10.61
N ASP A 275 -11.63 24.96 -11.93
CA ASP A 275 -12.63 24.27 -12.75
C ASP A 275 -12.14 22.92 -13.23
N TRP A 276 -12.06 21.95 -12.31
CA TRP A 276 -11.73 20.57 -12.64
C TRP A 276 -12.46 19.57 -11.71
N PRO A 277 -12.69 18.32 -12.18
CA PRO A 277 -13.69 17.40 -11.59
C PRO A 277 -13.54 17.09 -10.10
N ARG A 278 -12.32 17.13 -9.55
CA ARG A 278 -12.05 16.81 -8.14
C ARG A 278 -11.49 17.98 -7.32
N HIS A 279 -11.61 19.22 -7.79
CA HIS A 279 -11.05 20.38 -7.08
C HIS A 279 -11.48 20.46 -5.60
N ASP A 280 -12.77 20.30 -5.31
CA ASP A 280 -13.25 20.31 -3.93
C ASP A 280 -12.69 19.17 -3.07
N LEU A 281 -12.52 17.98 -3.66
CA LEU A 281 -11.92 16.83 -2.97
C LEU A 281 -10.41 17.02 -2.76
N TYR A 282 -9.74 17.63 -3.73
CA TYR A 282 -8.34 18.04 -3.61
C TYR A 282 -8.14 19.02 -2.44
N ARG A 283 -8.98 20.08 -2.36
CA ARG A 283 -8.94 21.06 -1.26
C ARG A 283 -9.07 20.40 0.11
N GLN A 284 -9.97 19.43 0.25
CA GLN A 284 -10.14 18.68 1.49
C GLN A 284 -8.88 17.86 1.83
N CYS A 285 -8.28 17.19 0.83
CA CYS A 285 -7.01 16.47 1.02
C CYS A 285 -5.86 17.44 1.34
N LEU A 286 -5.81 18.62 0.71
CA LEU A 286 -4.79 19.64 0.95
C LEU A 286 -4.83 20.15 2.39
N LEU A 287 -6.01 20.46 2.92
CA LEU A 287 -6.19 20.86 4.32
C LEU A 287 -5.65 19.81 5.31
N GLU A 288 -5.85 18.53 5.01
CA GLU A 288 -5.30 17.43 5.83
C GLU A 288 -3.77 17.38 5.73
N VAL A 289 -3.22 17.53 4.53
CA VAL A 289 -1.75 17.55 4.30
C VAL A 289 -1.11 18.71 5.07
N GLU A 290 -1.70 19.90 5.01
CA GLU A 290 -1.20 21.09 5.71
C GLU A 290 -1.28 20.94 7.23
N SER A 291 -2.38 20.38 7.75
CA SER A 291 -2.54 20.12 9.17
C SER A 291 -1.50 19.12 9.70
N MET A 292 -1.19 18.07 8.94
CA MET A 292 -0.14 17.11 9.28
C MET A 292 1.25 17.75 9.23
N GLY A 293 1.51 18.60 8.23
CA GLY A 293 2.76 19.34 8.10
C GLY A 293 3.02 20.27 9.28
N GLY A 294 1.99 21.01 9.73
CA GLY A 294 2.04 21.86 10.91
C GLY A 294 2.34 21.09 12.20
N LEU A 295 1.75 19.92 12.39
CA LEU A 295 2.01 19.03 13.54
C LEU A 295 3.44 18.48 13.53
N LEU A 296 3.98 18.13 12.37
CA LEU A 296 5.36 17.66 12.23
C LEU A 296 6.38 18.77 12.51
N ALA A 297 6.10 20.01 12.08
CA ALA A 297 6.95 21.17 12.35
C ALA A 297 7.00 21.50 13.85
N THR A 298 5.85 21.48 14.54
CA THR A 298 5.76 21.71 16.00
C THR A 298 6.38 20.57 16.81
N GLY A 299 6.25 19.31 16.36
CA GLY A 299 6.89 18.15 16.97
C GLY A 299 8.42 18.21 16.88
N ARG A 300 8.98 18.55 15.70
CA ARG A 300 10.42 18.76 15.50
C ARG A 300 10.97 19.90 16.36
N SER A 301 10.25 20.99 16.49
CA SER A 301 10.63 22.12 17.35
C SER A 301 10.68 21.72 18.83
N LYS A 302 9.71 20.93 19.33
CA LYS A 302 9.71 20.41 20.71
C LYS A 302 10.86 19.43 20.94
N GLU A 303 11.12 18.50 20.02
CA GLU A 303 12.22 17.53 20.15
C GLU A 303 13.59 18.21 20.10
N THR A 304 13.77 19.21 19.25
CA THR A 304 15.00 20.02 19.18
C THR A 304 15.22 20.83 20.47
N ARG A 305 14.16 21.38 21.07
CA ARG A 305 14.21 22.07 22.37
C ARG A 305 14.56 21.11 23.51
N LEU A 306 13.99 19.90 23.53
CA LEU A 306 14.29 18.87 24.53
C LEU A 306 15.74 18.37 24.41
N ARG A 307 16.25 18.17 23.21
CA ARG A 307 17.65 17.78 22.97
C ARG A 307 18.63 18.89 23.39
N ARG A 308 18.30 20.17 23.14
CA ARG A 308 19.10 21.32 23.60
C ARG A 308 19.07 21.44 25.14
N ALA A 309 17.93 21.24 25.78
CA ALA A 309 17.80 21.26 27.23
C ALA A 309 18.58 20.10 27.91
N SER A 310 18.55 18.90 27.31
CA SER A 310 19.30 17.74 27.78
C SER A 310 20.82 17.95 27.63
N ARG A 311 21.31 18.55 26.54
CA ARG A 311 22.72 18.93 26.36
C ARG A 311 23.14 19.96 27.40
N ARG A 312 22.37 21.07 27.60
CA ARG A 312 22.68 22.05 28.65
C ARG A 312 22.75 21.47 30.04
N ARG A 313 21.89 20.50 30.39
CA ARG A 313 21.97 19.81 31.70
C ARG A 313 23.24 18.96 31.83
N ARG A 314 23.69 18.28 30.78
CA ARG A 314 24.96 17.54 30.78
C ARG A 314 26.15 18.45 30.90
N ASP A 315 26.16 19.59 30.20
CA ASP A 315 27.26 20.56 30.26
C ASP A 315 27.38 21.21 31.66
N LEU A 316 26.22 21.47 32.33
CA LEU A 316 26.19 21.98 33.69
C LEU A 316 26.70 20.93 34.73
N HIS A 317 26.42 19.64 34.52
CA HIS A 317 26.96 18.57 35.38
C HIS A 317 28.46 18.36 35.20
N LEU A 318 29.00 18.60 34.01
CA LEU A 318 30.44 18.51 33.74
C LEU A 318 31.24 19.72 34.32
N GLN A 319 30.61 20.88 34.46
CA GLN A 319 31.23 22.07 35.07
C GLN A 319 31.14 22.09 36.59
N GLY A 320 30.23 21.30 37.20
CA GLY A 320 30.07 21.22 38.67
C GLY A 320 31.00 20.23 39.38
N SER A 321 31.89 19.53 38.66
CA SER A 321 32.79 18.53 39.21
C SER A 321 34.27 18.98 39.34
N LEU A 322 34.55 20.26 39.15
CA LEU A 322 35.90 20.82 39.43
C LEU A 322 35.85 21.50 40.80
N SER A 323 36.23 20.76 41.85
CA SER A 323 36.58 21.32 43.15
C SER A 323 37.92 22.09 43.05
N PRO A 324 38.08 23.26 43.67
CA PRO A 324 39.35 23.97 43.68
C PRO A 324 40.37 23.19 44.50
N PRO A 325 41.69 23.28 44.18
CA PRO A 325 42.74 22.66 44.97
C PRO A 325 42.85 23.36 46.31
N GLY A 326 42.94 22.56 47.39
CA GLY A 326 43.14 23.03 48.75
C GLY A 326 44.42 23.79 48.87
N LEU A 327 44.38 24.90 49.66
CA LEU A 327 45.53 25.53 50.26
C LEU A 327 45.83 24.75 51.57
N GLU A 328 46.93 24.11 51.55
CA GLU A 328 47.61 23.65 52.84
C GLU A 328 48.40 24.83 53.42
N ASP A 329 48.11 25.09 54.66
CA ASP A 329 49.11 25.56 55.66
C ASP A 329 49.28 24.51 56.77
#